data_ea8edcf07eb8de3aac6506e540ed57f5
#
_entry.id   ea8edcf07eb8de3aac6506e540ed57f5
#
_cell.length_a   1.000
_cell.length_b   1.000
_cell.length_c   1.000
_cell.angle_alpha   90.00
_cell.angle_beta   90.00
_cell.angle_gamma   90.00
#
_symmetry.space_group_name_H-M   'P 1'
#
loop_
_entity.id
_entity.type
_entity.pdbx_description
1 polymer ?
#
loop_
_entity_poly.entity_id
_entity_poly.type
_entity_poly.pdbx_seq_one_letter_code
_entity_poly.pdbx_strand_id
1 'polypeptide(L)'
;MSIRFDDKVVIVTGAGGGLGKQHALEFARRGAKVAVNDLGGAVDGSGGASDAANTVVEEIKAEGGEAIANGSSVADKEGVSKMVSETMEKWGRIDILVNNAGILRDKSFHKITTEEFDQVMDVHFQGSFYASHAVYPIMREQNFGRIIFTTSSGGLCGNFGQANYGAAKMGMIGLMNCLKIEGQKYNVFSSAVAPVALSRMTDSLFPEGIGERFMPEYVTPAVIYLASEESENGAIIGAGAGVFTRFRILETMGLALGTEDNMTPENIAAGWDSVSDMEDARELFSGPEQTIKILEQADKS
;
A
#
# COMPACT_ATOMS: atom_id res chain seq x y z
N MET A 1 -0.22 -5.80 -25.30
CA MET A 1 0.16 -4.36 -25.28
C MET A 1 1.22 -4.16 -24.22
N SER A 2 2.15 -3.22 -24.44
CA SER A 2 3.19 -2.91 -23.44
C SER A 2 2.67 -1.76 -22.56
N ILE A 3 2.65 -1.93 -21.24
CA ILE A 3 2.34 -0.86 -20.31
C ILE A 3 3.50 0.13 -20.29
N ARG A 4 3.24 1.40 -20.64
CA ARG A 4 4.21 2.49 -20.71
C ARG A 4 3.78 3.64 -19.83
N PHE A 5 4.75 4.45 -19.41
CA PHE A 5 4.55 5.64 -18.57
C PHE A 5 5.26 6.87 -19.16
N ASP A 6 5.33 6.93 -20.47
CA ASP A 6 5.94 8.10 -21.16
C ASP A 6 5.24 9.38 -20.69
N ASP A 7 6.03 10.40 -20.36
CA ASP A 7 5.60 11.70 -19.80
C ASP A 7 4.91 11.65 -18.42
N LYS A 8 4.83 10.48 -17.77
CA LYS A 8 4.32 10.37 -16.39
C LYS A 8 5.43 10.63 -15.38
N VAL A 9 5.05 11.23 -14.25
CA VAL A 9 5.93 11.50 -13.11
C VAL A 9 5.54 10.63 -11.94
N VAL A 10 6.52 9.91 -11.41
CA VAL A 10 6.36 8.92 -10.35
C VAL A 10 7.18 9.32 -9.13
N ILE A 11 6.59 9.30 -7.96
CA ILE A 11 7.31 9.35 -6.67
C ILE A 11 7.31 7.95 -6.08
N VAL A 12 8.48 7.43 -5.72
CA VAL A 12 8.63 6.16 -4.98
C VAL A 12 9.33 6.44 -3.66
N THR A 13 8.65 6.15 -2.54
CA THR A 13 9.23 6.31 -1.20
C THR A 13 9.95 5.05 -0.75
N GLY A 14 11.05 5.18 0.01
CA GLY A 14 11.89 4.05 0.40
C GLY A 14 12.54 3.38 -0.82
N ALA A 15 12.96 4.17 -1.80
CA ALA A 15 13.42 3.69 -3.10
C ALA A 15 14.95 3.56 -3.24
N GLY A 16 15.70 3.73 -2.16
CA GLY A 16 17.16 3.53 -2.16
C GLY A 16 17.61 2.07 -2.18
N GLY A 17 16.69 1.12 -2.01
CA GLY A 17 17.00 -0.30 -2.01
C GLY A 17 15.77 -1.21 -2.10
N GLY A 18 16.00 -2.53 -2.16
CA GLY A 18 14.94 -3.55 -2.12
C GLY A 18 13.82 -3.33 -3.14
N LEU A 19 12.58 -3.47 -2.70
CA LEU A 19 11.38 -3.31 -3.52
C LEU A 19 11.31 -1.92 -4.19
N GLY A 20 11.46 -0.86 -3.40
CA GLY A 20 11.32 0.52 -3.90
C GLY A 20 12.33 0.84 -5.01
N LYS A 21 13.58 0.37 -4.89
CA LYS A 21 14.59 0.50 -5.95
C LYS A 21 14.12 -0.18 -7.24
N GLN A 22 13.65 -1.43 -7.15
CA GLN A 22 13.20 -2.17 -8.35
C GLN A 22 11.99 -1.50 -9.00
N HIS A 23 11.06 -0.97 -8.20
CA HIS A 23 9.94 -0.21 -8.73
C HIS A 23 10.42 1.05 -9.45
N ALA A 24 11.32 1.84 -8.86
CA ALA A 24 11.85 3.06 -9.44
C ALA A 24 12.57 2.80 -10.79
N LEU A 25 13.43 1.77 -10.85
CA LEU A 25 14.13 1.37 -12.07
C LEU A 25 13.15 0.94 -13.17
N GLU A 26 12.13 0.14 -12.84
CA GLU A 26 11.19 -0.35 -13.84
C GLU A 26 10.25 0.75 -14.36
N PHE A 27 9.82 1.68 -13.51
CA PHE A 27 9.09 2.87 -13.98
C PHE A 27 9.93 3.69 -14.97
N ALA A 28 11.21 3.92 -14.66
CA ALA A 28 12.12 4.64 -15.54
C ALA A 28 12.32 3.92 -16.89
N ARG A 29 12.53 2.59 -16.89
CA ARG A 29 12.64 1.78 -18.12
C ARG A 29 11.39 1.84 -18.99
N ARG A 30 10.23 2.10 -18.37
CA ARG A 30 8.96 2.27 -19.07
C ARG A 30 8.65 3.72 -19.45
N GLY A 31 9.62 4.64 -19.31
CA GLY A 31 9.56 6.02 -19.80
C GLY A 31 9.09 7.04 -18.76
N ALA A 32 8.86 6.64 -17.51
CA ALA A 32 8.51 7.59 -16.45
C ALA A 32 9.70 8.43 -16.00
N LYS A 33 9.42 9.64 -15.52
CA LYS A 33 10.33 10.49 -14.75
C LYS A 33 10.16 10.15 -13.26
N VAL A 34 11.24 9.87 -12.53
CA VAL A 34 11.14 9.26 -11.21
C VAL A 34 11.77 10.13 -10.12
N ALA A 35 11.00 10.51 -9.11
CA ALA A 35 11.49 11.03 -7.85
C ALA A 35 11.78 9.86 -6.90
N VAL A 36 13.05 9.60 -6.64
CA VAL A 36 13.55 8.55 -5.77
C VAL A 36 13.70 9.11 -4.37
N ASN A 37 12.78 8.78 -3.47
CA ASN A 37 12.88 9.22 -2.07
C ASN A 37 13.42 8.09 -1.19
N ASP A 38 14.47 8.38 -0.43
CA ASP A 38 14.98 7.48 0.61
C ASP A 38 15.77 8.27 1.65
N LEU A 39 15.47 8.07 2.93
CA LEU A 39 16.21 8.68 4.04
C LEU A 39 17.62 8.10 4.18
N GLY A 40 17.87 6.89 3.66
CA GLY A 40 19.13 6.16 3.82
C GLY A 40 19.32 5.52 5.20
N GLY A 41 18.23 5.37 5.97
CA GLY A 41 18.26 4.76 7.29
C GLY A 41 18.43 3.23 7.27
N ALA A 42 18.75 2.67 8.44
CA ALA A 42 18.72 1.23 8.67
C ALA A 42 17.29 0.68 8.71
N VAL A 43 17.14 -0.67 8.68
CA VAL A 43 15.83 -1.35 8.72
C VAL A 43 15.03 -0.98 9.95
N ASP A 44 15.68 -0.71 11.05
CA ASP A 44 15.05 -0.31 12.30
C ASP A 44 14.69 1.19 12.37
N GLY A 45 14.95 1.96 11.30
CA GLY A 45 14.68 3.40 11.22
C GLY A 45 15.77 4.28 11.82
N SER A 46 16.89 3.71 12.30
CA SER A 46 18.02 4.49 12.80
C SER A 46 18.92 4.99 11.67
N GLY A 47 19.63 6.11 11.90
CA GLY A 47 20.55 6.71 10.94
C GLY A 47 19.85 7.43 9.79
N GLY A 48 20.62 7.89 8.84
CA GLY A 48 20.20 8.56 7.60
C GLY A 48 21.42 8.96 6.79
N ALA A 49 21.46 8.57 5.53
CA ALA A 49 22.42 9.06 4.55
C ALA A 49 21.77 9.01 3.17
N SER A 50 21.66 10.14 2.50
CA SER A 50 20.98 10.29 1.21
C SER A 50 21.65 9.60 0.03
N ASP A 51 22.78 8.94 0.22
CA ASP A 51 23.55 8.32 -0.87
C ASP A 51 22.78 7.18 -1.56
N ALA A 52 21.90 6.48 -0.85
CA ALA A 52 21.11 5.38 -1.42
C ALA A 52 20.18 5.88 -2.54
N ALA A 53 19.48 6.98 -2.34
CA ALA A 53 18.63 7.59 -3.36
C ALA A 53 19.45 8.06 -4.57
N ASN A 54 20.59 8.72 -4.32
CA ASN A 54 21.49 9.19 -5.38
C ASN A 54 22.03 8.02 -6.22
N THR A 55 22.41 6.91 -5.59
CA THR A 55 22.87 5.72 -6.31
C THR A 55 21.82 5.21 -7.30
N VAL A 56 20.55 5.13 -6.90
CA VAL A 56 19.45 4.70 -7.78
C VAL A 56 19.20 5.71 -8.89
N VAL A 57 19.30 7.00 -8.61
CA VAL A 57 19.19 8.06 -9.64
C VAL A 57 20.28 7.93 -10.69
N GLU A 58 21.53 7.66 -10.30
CA GLU A 58 22.62 7.46 -11.26
C GLU A 58 22.44 6.17 -12.09
N GLU A 59 21.91 5.10 -11.51
CA GLU A 59 21.55 3.89 -12.28
C GLU A 59 20.47 4.21 -13.32
N ILE A 60 19.40 4.93 -12.95
CA ILE A 60 18.34 5.35 -13.87
C ILE A 60 18.90 6.20 -15.01
N LYS A 61 19.77 7.17 -14.73
CA LYS A 61 20.40 8.03 -15.74
C LYS A 61 21.33 7.26 -16.65
N ALA A 62 22.09 6.29 -16.12
CA ALA A 62 22.97 5.44 -16.90
C ALA A 62 22.21 4.58 -17.92
N GLU A 63 20.95 4.22 -17.61
CA GLU A 63 20.04 3.51 -18.53
C GLU A 63 19.27 4.49 -19.46
N GLY A 64 19.57 5.80 -19.42
CA GLY A 64 18.95 6.84 -20.26
C GLY A 64 17.61 7.38 -19.73
N GLY A 65 17.22 7.05 -18.50
CA GLY A 65 16.03 7.58 -17.84
C GLY A 65 16.27 8.93 -17.17
N GLU A 66 15.18 9.54 -16.67
CA GLU A 66 15.19 10.82 -15.95
C GLU A 66 14.76 10.63 -14.50
N ALA A 67 15.60 11.05 -13.54
CA ALA A 67 15.30 10.94 -12.12
C ALA A 67 15.92 12.06 -11.28
N ILE A 68 15.31 12.32 -10.10
CA ILE A 68 15.86 13.14 -9.02
C ILE A 68 15.86 12.38 -7.71
N ALA A 69 16.81 12.69 -6.83
CA ALA A 69 16.88 12.13 -5.48
C ALA A 69 16.27 13.09 -4.46
N ASN A 70 15.59 12.53 -3.45
CA ASN A 70 15.12 13.27 -2.29
C ASN A 70 15.41 12.46 -1.02
N GLY A 71 16.06 13.08 -0.03
CA GLY A 71 16.49 12.45 1.22
C GLY A 71 15.56 12.71 2.42
N SER A 72 14.36 13.22 2.20
CA SER A 72 13.44 13.54 3.31
C SER A 72 12.84 12.28 3.96
N SER A 73 12.61 12.35 5.27
CA SER A 73 11.82 11.34 5.98
C SER A 73 10.35 11.45 5.60
N VAL A 74 9.69 10.31 5.34
CA VAL A 74 8.25 10.26 5.13
C VAL A 74 7.46 10.55 6.40
N ALA A 75 8.05 10.31 7.58
CA ALA A 75 7.45 10.64 8.87
C ALA A 75 7.50 12.14 9.19
N ASP A 76 8.24 12.94 8.42
CA ASP A 76 8.29 14.39 8.52
C ASP A 76 7.40 15.05 7.49
N LYS A 77 6.32 15.69 7.94
CA LYS A 77 5.36 16.38 7.07
C LYS A 77 5.99 17.47 6.21
N GLU A 78 6.96 18.21 6.77
CA GLU A 78 7.66 19.27 6.02
C GLU A 78 8.59 18.67 4.98
N GLY A 79 9.28 17.59 5.33
CA GLY A 79 10.10 16.81 4.41
C GLY A 79 9.29 16.23 3.23
N VAL A 80 8.10 15.73 3.49
CA VAL A 80 7.17 15.26 2.44
C VAL A 80 6.72 16.43 1.55
N SER A 81 6.36 17.57 2.14
CA SER A 81 5.99 18.77 1.38
C SER A 81 7.12 19.23 0.46
N LYS A 82 8.37 19.20 0.95
CA LYS A 82 9.56 19.50 0.17
C LYS A 82 9.74 18.51 -1.00
N MET A 83 9.61 17.22 -0.76
CA MET A 83 9.68 16.18 -1.82
C MET A 83 8.68 16.45 -2.94
N VAL A 84 7.45 16.77 -2.60
CA VAL A 84 6.39 17.07 -3.57
C VAL A 84 6.69 18.38 -4.33
N SER A 85 7.14 19.44 -3.63
CA SER A 85 7.50 20.72 -4.26
C SER A 85 8.64 20.57 -5.26
N GLU A 86 9.73 19.88 -4.88
CA GLU A 86 10.89 19.63 -5.75
C GLU A 86 10.49 18.85 -7.00
N THR A 87 9.57 17.87 -6.86
CA THR A 87 9.04 17.09 -7.97
C THR A 87 8.21 17.96 -8.91
N MET A 88 7.34 18.82 -8.37
CA MET A 88 6.52 19.76 -9.12
C MET A 88 7.35 20.84 -9.82
N GLU A 89 8.35 21.40 -9.15
CA GLU A 89 9.28 22.38 -9.74
C GLU A 89 10.04 21.78 -10.93
N LYS A 90 10.40 20.50 -10.82
CA LYS A 90 11.17 19.83 -11.87
C LYS A 90 10.33 19.48 -13.10
N TRP A 91 9.10 18.97 -12.91
CA TRP A 91 8.33 18.38 -14.00
C TRP A 91 6.90 18.88 -14.16
N GLY A 92 6.39 19.69 -13.22
CA GLY A 92 5.09 20.34 -13.30
C GLY A 92 3.88 19.43 -13.09
N ARG A 93 4.11 18.15 -12.75
CA ARG A 93 3.05 17.17 -12.53
C ARG A 93 3.48 16.03 -11.63
N ILE A 94 2.53 15.30 -11.06
CA ILE A 94 2.74 14.05 -10.33
C ILE A 94 1.57 13.12 -10.67
N ASP A 95 1.88 11.99 -11.29
CA ASP A 95 0.88 11.03 -11.78
C ASP A 95 0.74 9.81 -10.89
N ILE A 96 1.84 9.35 -10.32
CA ILE A 96 1.89 8.11 -9.56
C ILE A 96 2.66 8.34 -8.25
N LEU A 97 2.10 7.85 -7.16
CA LEU A 97 2.76 7.75 -5.86
C LEU A 97 2.83 6.29 -5.42
N VAL A 98 4.03 5.79 -5.13
CA VAL A 98 4.23 4.48 -4.51
C VAL A 98 4.67 4.67 -3.07
N ASN A 99 3.76 4.47 -2.13
CA ASN A 99 4.02 4.46 -0.69
C ASN A 99 4.66 3.12 -0.31
N ASN A 100 6.00 3.07 -0.33
CA ASN A 100 6.77 1.86 -0.07
C ASN A 100 7.69 1.98 1.16
N ALA A 101 8.05 3.18 1.60
CA ALA A 101 8.91 3.38 2.77
C ALA A 101 8.40 2.62 4.01
N GLY A 102 9.32 2.05 4.78
CA GLY A 102 8.95 1.28 5.96
C GLY A 102 10.13 0.87 6.82
N ILE A 103 9.84 0.53 8.08
CA ILE A 103 10.76 0.02 9.09
C ILE A 103 10.15 -1.17 9.82
N LEU A 104 10.95 -1.94 10.56
CA LEU A 104 10.50 -3.02 11.44
C LEU A 104 10.96 -2.78 12.88
N ARG A 105 10.05 -3.03 13.82
CA ARG A 105 10.26 -3.04 15.27
C ARG A 105 9.45 -4.20 15.86
N ASP A 106 9.82 -5.43 15.43
CA ASP A 106 9.06 -6.63 15.74
C ASP A 106 9.33 -7.09 17.16
N LYS A 107 8.28 -7.18 17.97
CA LYS A 107 8.28 -7.74 19.32
C LYS A 107 6.90 -8.30 19.64
N SER A 108 6.84 -9.34 20.46
CA SER A 108 5.55 -9.82 20.98
C SER A 108 4.79 -8.70 21.70
N PHE A 109 3.46 -8.68 21.56
CA PHE A 109 2.60 -7.55 21.95
C PHE A 109 2.85 -7.05 23.38
N HIS A 110 3.08 -7.94 24.34
CA HIS A 110 3.34 -7.57 25.74
C HIS A 110 4.74 -6.98 25.98
N LYS A 111 5.64 -6.99 25.00
CA LYS A 111 7.02 -6.49 25.10
C LYS A 111 7.28 -5.24 24.25
N ILE A 112 6.39 -4.95 23.30
CA ILE A 112 6.54 -3.76 22.46
C ILE A 112 6.32 -2.52 23.33
N THR A 113 7.17 -1.50 23.14
CA THR A 113 6.96 -0.21 23.81
C THR A 113 6.07 0.70 22.96
N THR A 114 5.49 1.73 23.61
CA THR A 114 4.67 2.73 22.91
C THR A 114 5.49 3.43 21.82
N GLU A 115 6.74 3.77 22.13
CA GLU A 115 7.65 4.46 21.21
C GLU A 115 7.96 3.59 19.97
N GLU A 116 8.16 2.30 20.15
CA GLU A 116 8.38 1.36 19.02
C GLU A 116 7.10 1.19 18.19
N PHE A 117 5.93 1.20 18.84
CA PHE A 117 4.65 1.20 18.14
C PHE A 117 4.48 2.47 17.30
N ASP A 118 4.67 3.64 17.92
CA ASP A 118 4.49 4.94 17.30
C ASP A 118 5.46 5.15 16.13
N GLN A 119 6.74 4.79 16.28
CA GLN A 119 7.72 4.88 15.18
C GLN A 119 7.29 4.10 13.92
N VAL A 120 6.72 2.91 14.09
CA VAL A 120 6.23 2.12 12.97
C VAL A 120 4.99 2.75 12.35
N MET A 121 4.07 3.25 13.18
CA MET A 121 2.89 3.99 12.71
C MET A 121 3.28 5.26 11.96
N ASP A 122 4.24 6.02 12.48
CA ASP A 122 4.71 7.28 11.88
C ASP A 122 5.29 7.07 10.48
N VAL A 123 6.13 6.05 10.30
CA VAL A 123 6.75 5.80 9.00
C VAL A 123 5.76 5.19 8.02
N HIS A 124 5.05 4.13 8.41
CA HIS A 124 4.19 3.38 7.48
C HIS A 124 2.86 4.07 7.21
N PHE A 125 2.10 4.36 8.28
CA PHE A 125 0.74 4.89 8.13
C PHE A 125 0.75 6.40 7.95
N GLN A 126 1.37 7.13 8.89
CA GLN A 126 1.39 8.58 8.87
C GLN A 126 2.17 9.12 7.65
N GLY A 127 3.31 8.49 7.34
CA GLY A 127 4.10 8.85 6.15
C GLY A 127 3.35 8.61 4.85
N SER A 128 2.64 7.49 4.73
CA SER A 128 1.77 7.23 3.57
C SER A 128 0.60 8.22 3.48
N PHE A 129 0.03 8.61 4.63
CA PHE A 129 -0.99 9.64 4.68
C PHE A 129 -0.44 11.00 4.23
N TYR A 130 0.70 11.44 4.75
CA TYR A 130 1.31 12.73 4.37
C TYR A 130 1.61 12.79 2.88
N ALA A 131 2.24 11.77 2.33
CA ALA A 131 2.58 11.73 0.92
C ALA A 131 1.32 11.71 0.04
N SER A 132 0.35 10.87 0.36
CA SER A 132 -0.92 10.80 -0.38
C SER A 132 -1.70 12.10 -0.31
N HIS A 133 -1.79 12.73 0.87
CA HIS A 133 -2.47 13.99 1.08
C HIS A 133 -1.83 15.14 0.30
N ALA A 134 -0.50 15.16 0.20
CA ALA A 134 0.23 16.20 -0.53
C ALA A 134 0.06 16.09 -2.05
N VAL A 135 0.02 14.88 -2.62
CA VAL A 135 -0.13 14.68 -4.07
C VAL A 135 -1.59 14.68 -4.54
N TYR A 136 -2.54 14.36 -3.66
CA TYR A 136 -3.94 14.17 -4.02
C TYR A 136 -4.60 15.40 -4.67
N PRO A 137 -4.42 16.65 -4.18
CA PRO A 137 -4.95 17.85 -4.85
C PRO A 137 -4.41 18.01 -6.27
N ILE A 138 -3.11 17.76 -6.46
CA ILE A 138 -2.44 17.84 -7.77
C ILE A 138 -3.06 16.82 -8.74
N MET A 139 -3.20 15.58 -8.31
CA MET A 139 -3.80 14.50 -9.11
C MET A 139 -5.27 14.81 -9.46
N ARG A 140 -6.02 15.41 -8.54
CA ARG A 140 -7.40 15.85 -8.82
C ARG A 140 -7.48 16.91 -9.90
N GLU A 141 -6.62 17.92 -9.85
CA GLU A 141 -6.54 18.97 -10.87
C GLU A 141 -6.14 18.41 -12.24
N GLN A 142 -5.26 17.42 -12.24
CA GLN A 142 -4.83 16.72 -13.46
C GLN A 142 -5.91 15.79 -14.04
N ASN A 143 -6.94 15.42 -13.28
CA ASN A 143 -7.91 14.35 -13.58
C ASN A 143 -7.22 13.01 -13.89
N PHE A 144 -6.12 12.76 -13.21
CA PHE A 144 -5.37 11.51 -13.28
C PHE A 144 -4.50 11.35 -12.03
N GLY A 145 -4.52 10.19 -11.42
CA GLY A 145 -3.61 9.82 -10.34
C GLY A 145 -3.67 8.32 -10.03
N ARG A 146 -2.53 7.76 -9.60
CA ARG A 146 -2.43 6.39 -9.09
C ARG A 146 -1.66 6.42 -7.77
N ILE A 147 -2.32 6.04 -6.69
CA ILE A 147 -1.72 5.95 -5.35
C ILE A 147 -1.63 4.48 -4.97
N ILE A 148 -0.42 3.98 -4.80
CA ILE A 148 -0.17 2.58 -4.48
C ILE A 148 0.39 2.48 -3.08
N PHE A 149 -0.24 1.63 -2.25
CA PHE A 149 0.19 1.33 -0.90
C PHE A 149 0.89 -0.02 -0.85
N THR A 150 2.07 -0.07 -0.26
CA THR A 150 2.73 -1.34 0.06
C THR A 150 2.21 -1.84 1.41
N THR A 151 1.14 -2.65 1.36
CA THR A 151 0.61 -3.37 2.52
C THR A 151 1.42 -4.65 2.79
N SER A 152 0.87 -5.64 3.45
CA SER A 152 1.53 -6.90 3.77
C SER A 152 0.52 -7.97 4.16
N SER A 153 0.86 -9.24 3.97
CA SER A 153 0.15 -10.36 4.61
C SER A 153 0.11 -10.21 6.14
N GLY A 154 1.14 -9.62 6.76
CA GLY A 154 1.13 -9.27 8.19
C GLY A 154 0.04 -8.28 8.58
N GLY A 155 -0.38 -7.39 7.68
CA GLY A 155 -1.54 -6.52 7.89
C GLY A 155 -2.87 -7.21 7.58
N LEU A 156 -2.93 -7.96 6.46
CA LEU A 156 -4.16 -8.58 5.98
C LEU A 156 -4.58 -9.84 6.75
N CYS A 157 -3.60 -10.61 7.25
CA CYS A 157 -3.83 -11.91 7.91
C CYS A 157 -3.32 -11.94 9.36
N GLY A 158 -2.51 -10.95 9.73
CA GLY A 158 -1.81 -10.93 11.01
C GLY A 158 -0.50 -11.72 11.00
N ASN A 159 0.43 -11.36 11.89
CA ASN A 159 1.67 -12.08 12.13
C ASN A 159 2.10 -11.92 13.59
N PHE A 160 2.67 -12.99 14.18
CA PHE A 160 3.17 -12.93 15.54
C PHE A 160 4.30 -11.91 15.67
N GLY A 161 4.23 -11.08 16.70
CA GLY A 161 5.26 -10.08 16.99
C GLY A 161 5.17 -8.79 16.16
N GLN A 162 4.14 -8.62 15.32
CA GLN A 162 3.97 -7.49 14.41
C GLN A 162 2.69 -6.68 14.65
N ALA A 163 2.31 -6.47 15.89
CA ALA A 163 1.07 -5.74 16.20
C ALA A 163 1.09 -4.28 15.69
N ASN A 164 2.23 -3.58 15.80
CA ASN A 164 2.46 -2.25 15.24
C ASN A 164 2.44 -2.25 13.71
N TYR A 165 3.23 -3.13 13.12
CA TYR A 165 3.34 -3.26 11.67
C TYR A 165 2.01 -3.70 11.03
N GLY A 166 1.35 -4.71 11.60
CA GLY A 166 0.06 -5.19 11.13
C GLY A 166 -1.02 -4.10 11.20
N ALA A 167 -1.07 -3.34 12.31
CA ALA A 167 -1.98 -2.22 12.46
C ALA A 167 -1.74 -1.13 11.40
N ALA A 168 -0.47 -0.73 11.18
CA ALA A 168 -0.11 0.25 10.18
C ALA A 168 -0.47 -0.21 8.75
N LYS A 169 -0.14 -1.46 8.41
CA LYS A 169 -0.40 -2.03 7.07
C LYS A 169 -1.88 -2.23 6.78
N MET A 170 -2.69 -2.59 7.78
CA MET A 170 -4.15 -2.65 7.62
C MET A 170 -4.79 -1.26 7.65
N GLY A 171 -4.24 -0.32 8.42
CA GLY A 171 -4.66 1.08 8.41
C GLY A 171 -4.54 1.72 7.02
N MET A 172 -3.47 1.40 6.27
CA MET A 172 -3.31 1.85 4.88
C MET A 172 -4.42 1.32 3.95
N ILE A 173 -4.95 0.11 4.19
CA ILE A 173 -6.09 -0.42 3.42
C ILE A 173 -7.36 0.39 3.72
N GLY A 174 -7.58 0.79 4.98
CA GLY A 174 -8.67 1.70 5.34
C GLY A 174 -8.56 3.05 4.61
N LEU A 175 -7.36 3.66 4.61
CA LEU A 175 -7.09 4.90 3.88
C LEU A 175 -7.30 4.73 2.37
N MET A 176 -6.76 3.67 1.78
CA MET A 176 -6.96 3.31 0.37
C MET A 176 -8.46 3.22 0.02
N ASN A 177 -9.25 2.55 0.85
CA ASN A 177 -10.68 2.39 0.63
C ASN A 177 -11.45 3.72 0.64
N CYS A 178 -11.05 4.69 1.45
CA CYS A 178 -11.62 6.04 1.41
C CYS A 178 -11.20 6.78 0.13
N LEU A 179 -9.91 6.75 -0.20
CA LEU A 179 -9.37 7.45 -1.36
C LEU A 179 -9.91 6.89 -2.68
N LYS A 180 -10.16 5.57 -2.81
CA LYS A 180 -10.76 4.99 -4.01
C LYS A 180 -12.15 5.57 -4.31
N ILE A 181 -12.94 5.84 -3.26
CA ILE A 181 -14.28 6.41 -3.39
C ILE A 181 -14.20 7.89 -3.78
N GLU A 182 -13.42 8.66 -3.02
CA GLU A 182 -13.28 10.10 -3.25
C GLU A 182 -12.62 10.45 -4.58
N GLY A 183 -11.65 9.64 -5.00
CA GLY A 183 -10.84 9.84 -6.20
C GLY A 183 -11.52 9.43 -7.50
N GLN A 184 -12.50 8.54 -7.46
CA GLN A 184 -13.05 7.87 -8.65
C GLN A 184 -13.53 8.85 -9.73
N LYS A 185 -14.25 9.90 -9.35
CA LYS A 185 -14.76 10.90 -10.30
C LYS A 185 -13.67 11.79 -10.95
N TYR A 186 -12.46 11.76 -10.40
CA TYR A 186 -11.29 12.50 -10.90
C TYR A 186 -10.26 11.58 -11.56
N ASN A 187 -10.60 10.29 -11.80
CA ASN A 187 -9.66 9.29 -12.27
C ASN A 187 -8.40 9.18 -11.38
N VAL A 188 -8.58 9.40 -10.07
CA VAL A 188 -7.55 9.17 -9.06
C VAL A 188 -7.85 7.86 -8.37
N PHE A 189 -7.09 6.81 -8.69
CA PHE A 189 -7.28 5.47 -8.17
C PHE A 189 -6.28 5.17 -7.07
N SER A 190 -6.71 4.42 -6.07
CA SER A 190 -5.85 3.93 -5.00
C SER A 190 -5.94 2.42 -4.87
N SER A 191 -4.79 1.76 -4.78
CA SER A 191 -4.67 0.31 -4.76
C SER A 191 -3.53 -0.12 -3.85
N ALA A 192 -3.39 -1.41 -3.56
CA ALA A 192 -2.34 -1.90 -2.69
C ALA A 192 -1.64 -3.15 -3.25
N VAL A 193 -0.35 -3.28 -2.94
CA VAL A 193 0.42 -4.51 -3.13
C VAL A 193 0.79 -5.09 -1.77
N ALA A 194 0.60 -6.41 -1.61
CA ALA A 194 1.04 -7.19 -0.45
C ALA A 194 2.22 -8.09 -0.89
N PRO A 195 3.47 -7.61 -0.78
CA PRO A 195 4.62 -8.32 -1.30
C PRO A 195 5.04 -9.49 -0.40
N VAL A 196 5.54 -10.56 -1.03
CA VAL A 196 6.40 -11.56 -0.40
C VAL A 196 7.73 -11.50 -1.15
N ALA A 197 8.74 -10.86 -0.55
CA ALA A 197 10.02 -10.65 -1.19
C ALA A 197 11.19 -10.75 -0.22
N LEU A 198 12.32 -11.23 -0.71
CA LEU A 198 13.60 -11.16 -0.01
C LEU A 198 14.05 -9.69 0.04
N SER A 199 14.29 -9.20 1.22
CA SER A 199 14.77 -7.84 1.46
C SER A 199 15.59 -7.81 2.75
N ARG A 200 16.24 -6.71 3.04
CA ARG A 200 16.90 -6.52 4.34
C ARG A 200 15.95 -6.75 5.53
N MET A 201 14.64 -6.59 5.33
CA MET A 201 13.61 -6.79 6.36
C MET A 201 13.23 -8.25 6.54
N THR A 202 13.41 -9.10 5.53
CA THR A 202 12.86 -10.46 5.49
C THR A 202 13.93 -11.54 5.33
N ASP A 203 15.21 -11.15 5.22
CA ASP A 203 16.32 -12.07 4.98
C ASP A 203 16.37 -13.23 5.99
N SER A 204 16.19 -12.91 7.26
CA SER A 204 16.16 -13.91 8.35
C SER A 204 14.90 -14.77 8.39
N LEU A 205 13.87 -14.48 7.59
CA LEU A 205 12.60 -15.22 7.58
C LEU A 205 12.58 -16.35 6.55
N PHE A 206 13.48 -16.32 5.58
CA PHE A 206 13.55 -17.34 4.54
C PHE A 206 14.54 -18.45 4.92
N PRO A 207 14.13 -19.74 4.80
CA PRO A 207 15.09 -20.85 4.88
C PRO A 207 16.18 -20.72 3.81
N GLU A 208 17.36 -21.29 4.09
CA GLU A 208 18.49 -21.32 3.16
C GLU A 208 18.08 -21.87 1.79
N GLY A 209 18.45 -21.17 0.72
CA GLY A 209 18.16 -21.54 -0.68
C GLY A 209 16.74 -21.23 -1.16
N ILE A 210 15.84 -20.70 -0.30
CA ILE A 210 14.49 -20.32 -0.74
C ILE A 210 14.40 -18.83 -1.09
N GLY A 211 15.22 -17.99 -0.45
CA GLY A 211 15.20 -16.53 -0.65
C GLY A 211 15.34 -16.09 -2.12
N GLU A 212 16.16 -16.78 -2.91
CA GLU A 212 16.36 -16.50 -4.36
C GLU A 212 15.07 -16.60 -5.19
N ARG A 213 14.06 -17.33 -4.71
CA ARG A 213 12.74 -17.41 -5.38
C ARG A 213 11.86 -16.21 -5.11
N PHE A 214 12.23 -15.34 -4.18
CA PHE A 214 11.46 -14.19 -3.73
C PHE A 214 12.20 -12.86 -3.95
N MET A 215 12.90 -12.75 -5.06
CA MET A 215 13.62 -11.52 -5.38
C MET A 215 12.64 -10.35 -5.53
N PRO A 216 13.03 -9.11 -5.10
CA PRO A 216 12.18 -7.92 -5.15
C PRO A 216 11.61 -7.61 -6.52
N GLU A 217 12.34 -7.87 -7.59
CA GLU A 217 11.91 -7.66 -8.99
C GLU A 217 10.66 -8.49 -9.35
N TYR A 218 10.39 -9.61 -8.68
CA TYR A 218 9.20 -10.43 -8.94
C TYR A 218 7.90 -9.83 -8.41
N VAL A 219 8.00 -8.80 -7.57
CA VAL A 219 6.85 -8.02 -7.07
C VAL A 219 6.53 -6.85 -7.99
N THR A 220 7.55 -6.27 -8.62
CA THR A 220 7.45 -5.04 -9.42
C THR A 220 6.37 -5.08 -10.50
N PRO A 221 6.14 -6.20 -11.25
CA PRO A 221 5.06 -6.25 -12.23
C PRO A 221 3.66 -5.94 -11.66
N ALA A 222 3.38 -6.31 -10.39
CA ALA A 222 2.12 -5.97 -9.75
C ALA A 222 1.99 -4.45 -9.53
N VAL A 223 3.06 -3.77 -9.09
CA VAL A 223 3.06 -2.32 -8.89
C VAL A 223 2.91 -1.58 -10.22
N ILE A 224 3.59 -2.02 -11.27
CA ILE A 224 3.46 -1.49 -12.63
C ILE A 224 2.02 -1.62 -13.14
N TYR A 225 1.40 -2.80 -12.96
CA TYR A 225 0.01 -3.02 -13.33
C TYR A 225 -0.93 -2.11 -12.55
N LEU A 226 -0.78 -2.03 -11.22
CA LEU A 226 -1.61 -1.16 -10.37
C LEU A 226 -1.49 0.34 -10.70
N ALA A 227 -0.35 0.75 -11.25
CA ALA A 227 -0.12 2.12 -11.71
C ALA A 227 -0.68 2.42 -13.10
N SER A 228 -1.06 1.40 -13.86
CA SER A 228 -1.56 1.55 -15.23
C SER A 228 -3.01 2.06 -15.28
N GLU A 229 -3.46 2.39 -16.48
CA GLU A 229 -4.86 2.76 -16.74
C GLU A 229 -5.79 1.55 -16.78
N GLU A 230 -5.22 0.33 -16.88
CA GLU A 230 -5.96 -0.93 -16.95
C GLU A 230 -6.32 -1.50 -15.57
N SER A 231 -5.75 -0.94 -14.48
CA SER A 231 -5.98 -1.46 -13.14
C SER A 231 -7.34 -1.07 -12.58
N GLU A 232 -7.91 -1.98 -11.78
CA GLU A 232 -9.13 -1.68 -11.03
C GLU A 232 -8.83 -0.80 -9.82
N ASN A 233 -9.68 0.20 -9.58
CA ASN A 233 -9.62 1.03 -8.38
C ASN A 233 -9.95 0.23 -7.13
N GLY A 234 -9.07 0.23 -6.14
CA GLY A 234 -9.23 -0.53 -4.89
C GLY A 234 -8.70 -1.97 -4.94
N ALA A 235 -7.94 -2.34 -5.98
CA ALA A 235 -7.35 -3.66 -6.06
C ALA A 235 -6.25 -3.88 -5.00
N ILE A 236 -6.24 -5.05 -4.37
CA ILE A 236 -5.19 -5.49 -3.45
C ILE A 236 -4.55 -6.75 -4.05
N ILE A 237 -3.28 -6.65 -4.48
CA ILE A 237 -2.57 -7.76 -5.13
C ILE A 237 -1.51 -8.32 -4.18
N GLY A 238 -1.60 -9.62 -3.88
CA GLY A 238 -0.48 -10.37 -3.32
C GLY A 238 0.51 -10.73 -4.42
N ALA A 239 1.81 -10.49 -4.22
CA ALA A 239 2.83 -10.73 -5.24
C ALA A 239 4.12 -11.30 -4.65
N GLY A 240 4.64 -12.37 -5.24
CA GLY A 240 5.92 -12.99 -4.85
C GLY A 240 6.19 -14.26 -5.63
N ALA A 241 7.45 -14.60 -5.84
CA ALA A 241 7.88 -15.80 -6.56
C ALA A 241 7.20 -16.03 -7.92
N GLY A 242 6.84 -14.95 -8.63
CA GLY A 242 6.13 -15.02 -9.91
C GLY A 242 4.64 -15.35 -9.80
N VAL A 243 4.09 -15.38 -8.58
CA VAL A 243 2.65 -15.62 -8.32
C VAL A 243 1.98 -14.31 -7.96
N PHE A 244 0.82 -14.06 -8.57
CA PHE A 244 -0.01 -12.91 -8.30
C PHE A 244 -1.39 -13.39 -7.86
N THR A 245 -1.87 -12.86 -6.72
CA THR A 245 -3.17 -13.20 -6.13
C THR A 245 -3.95 -11.93 -5.86
N ARG A 246 -5.26 -12.04 -5.64
CA ARG A 246 -6.10 -10.91 -5.22
C ARG A 246 -6.62 -11.14 -3.82
N PHE A 247 -6.44 -10.16 -2.95
CA PHE A 247 -7.13 -10.09 -1.67
C PHE A 247 -8.46 -9.34 -1.82
N ARG A 248 -9.49 -9.82 -1.13
CA ARG A 248 -10.79 -9.16 -1.03
C ARG A 248 -11.29 -9.21 0.40
N ILE A 249 -12.02 -8.17 0.81
CA ILE A 249 -12.78 -8.15 2.06
C ILE A 249 -14.22 -8.45 1.68
N LEU A 250 -14.72 -9.60 2.14
CA LEU A 250 -16.07 -10.06 1.84
C LEU A 250 -16.91 -10.01 3.13
N GLU A 251 -18.19 -9.72 2.96
CA GLU A 251 -19.19 -9.82 4.01
C GLU A 251 -20.26 -10.82 3.60
N THR A 252 -20.55 -11.78 4.49
CA THR A 252 -21.58 -12.80 4.28
C THR A 252 -22.97 -12.17 4.22
N MET A 253 -23.96 -12.90 3.74
CA MET A 253 -25.35 -12.42 3.76
C MET A 253 -25.93 -12.39 5.16
N GLY A 254 -25.42 -13.22 6.05
CA GLY A 254 -25.73 -13.19 7.47
C GLY A 254 -27.05 -13.88 7.84
N LEU A 255 -27.47 -13.68 9.07
CA LEU A 255 -28.70 -14.20 9.68
C LEU A 255 -29.62 -13.03 10.05
N ALA A 256 -30.89 -13.08 9.62
CA ALA A 256 -31.90 -12.12 10.03
C ALA A 256 -32.79 -12.73 11.13
N LEU A 257 -32.78 -12.12 12.31
CA LEU A 257 -33.56 -12.54 13.49
C LEU A 257 -34.80 -11.67 13.74
N GLY A 258 -34.96 -10.59 12.98
CA GLY A 258 -35.94 -9.53 13.27
C GLY A 258 -35.49 -8.64 14.45
N THR A 259 -36.37 -7.75 14.88
CA THR A 259 -36.09 -6.76 15.94
C THR A 259 -36.86 -7.00 17.22
N GLU A 260 -37.50 -8.17 17.35
CA GLU A 260 -38.32 -8.54 18.51
C GLU A 260 -37.58 -9.49 19.45
N ASP A 261 -38.30 -10.34 20.19
CA ASP A 261 -37.79 -11.23 21.22
C ASP A 261 -36.72 -12.25 20.76
N ASN A 262 -36.58 -12.47 19.43
CA ASN A 262 -35.60 -13.38 18.83
C ASN A 262 -34.19 -12.78 18.76
N MET A 263 -34.00 -11.49 18.99
CA MET A 263 -32.69 -10.81 18.93
C MET A 263 -31.87 -11.06 20.20
N THR A 264 -31.39 -12.28 20.34
CA THR A 264 -30.61 -12.73 21.51
C THR A 264 -29.23 -13.28 21.09
N PRO A 265 -28.20 -13.19 21.93
CA PRO A 265 -26.89 -13.78 21.64
C PRO A 265 -26.96 -15.31 21.46
N GLU A 266 -27.91 -15.98 22.14
CA GLU A 266 -28.15 -17.42 22.00
C GLU A 266 -28.63 -17.79 20.60
N ASN A 267 -29.51 -16.96 20.01
CA ASN A 267 -29.99 -17.17 18.64
C ASN A 267 -28.92 -16.86 17.59
N ILE A 268 -28.02 -15.90 17.85
CA ILE A 268 -26.82 -15.69 17.00
C ILE A 268 -25.93 -16.93 17.07
N ALA A 269 -25.68 -17.47 18.27
CA ALA A 269 -24.88 -18.67 18.44
C ALA A 269 -25.49 -19.89 17.76
N ALA A 270 -26.81 -20.07 17.87
CA ALA A 270 -27.54 -21.16 17.24
C ALA A 270 -27.56 -21.05 15.70
N GLY A 271 -27.55 -19.82 15.16
CA GLY A 271 -27.55 -19.54 13.73
C GLY A 271 -26.15 -19.24 13.16
N TRP A 272 -25.06 -19.56 13.86
CA TRP A 272 -23.70 -19.18 13.46
C TRP A 272 -23.28 -19.70 12.09
N ASP A 273 -23.77 -20.86 11.68
CA ASP A 273 -23.52 -21.41 10.34
C ASP A 273 -24.05 -20.47 9.24
N SER A 274 -25.24 -19.91 9.43
CA SER A 274 -25.80 -18.91 8.50
C SER A 274 -25.05 -17.58 8.55
N VAL A 275 -24.60 -17.13 9.75
CA VAL A 275 -23.77 -15.94 9.88
C VAL A 275 -22.46 -16.09 9.13
N SER A 276 -21.90 -17.31 9.09
CA SER A 276 -20.58 -17.61 8.53
C SER A 276 -20.62 -18.14 7.09
N ASP A 277 -21.82 -18.32 6.52
CA ASP A 277 -21.98 -18.87 5.18
C ASP A 277 -21.42 -17.91 4.12
N MET A 278 -20.43 -18.40 3.38
CA MET A 278 -19.75 -17.64 2.33
C MET A 278 -20.46 -17.73 0.98
N GLU A 279 -21.51 -18.55 0.83
CA GLU A 279 -22.36 -18.55 -0.36
C GLU A 279 -23.01 -17.17 -0.48
N ASP A 280 -22.94 -16.56 -1.63
CA ASP A 280 -23.40 -15.19 -1.90
C ASP A 280 -22.70 -14.05 -1.11
N ALA A 281 -21.56 -14.32 -0.43
CA ALA A 281 -20.78 -13.27 0.21
C ALA A 281 -20.37 -12.18 -0.79
N ARG A 282 -20.46 -10.91 -0.37
CA ARG A 282 -20.25 -9.75 -1.26
C ARG A 282 -19.02 -8.92 -0.86
N GLU A 283 -18.28 -8.46 -1.85
CA GLU A 283 -17.34 -7.35 -1.68
C GLU A 283 -18.13 -6.04 -1.77
N LEU A 284 -18.10 -5.26 -0.69
CA LEU A 284 -18.80 -3.98 -0.63
C LEU A 284 -17.86 -2.85 -1.05
N PHE A 285 -18.33 -1.98 -1.92
CA PHE A 285 -17.54 -0.85 -2.40
C PHE A 285 -17.46 0.27 -1.37
N SER A 286 -18.53 0.47 -0.58
CA SER A 286 -18.66 1.58 0.35
C SER A 286 -19.49 1.21 1.60
N GLY A 287 -19.31 1.98 2.70
CA GLY A 287 -20.09 1.81 3.91
C GLY A 287 -21.63 1.89 3.71
N PRO A 288 -22.17 2.82 2.92
CA PRO A 288 -23.60 2.85 2.60
C PRO A 288 -24.14 1.57 1.97
N GLU A 289 -23.36 0.85 1.17
CA GLU A 289 -23.80 -0.43 0.59
C GLU A 289 -24.04 -1.50 1.66
N GLN A 290 -23.27 -1.50 2.74
CA GLN A 290 -23.54 -2.38 3.89
C GLN A 290 -24.91 -2.10 4.51
N THR A 291 -25.26 -0.83 4.69
CA THR A 291 -26.57 -0.43 5.23
C THR A 291 -27.69 -0.94 4.32
N ILE A 292 -27.57 -0.77 3.01
CA ILE A 292 -28.55 -1.26 2.03
C ILE A 292 -28.68 -2.79 2.11
N LYS A 293 -27.53 -3.51 2.12
CA LYS A 293 -27.53 -4.97 2.22
C LYS A 293 -28.21 -5.46 3.50
N ILE A 294 -27.94 -4.82 4.64
CA ILE A 294 -28.57 -5.19 5.92
C ILE A 294 -30.09 -4.99 5.85
N LEU A 295 -30.57 -3.87 5.29
CA LEU A 295 -31.99 -3.63 5.11
C LEU A 295 -32.63 -4.68 4.20
N GLU A 296 -31.99 -5.01 3.06
CA GLU A 296 -32.45 -6.07 2.16
C GLU A 296 -32.59 -7.45 2.84
N GLN A 297 -31.74 -7.74 3.84
CA GLN A 297 -31.86 -8.98 4.62
C GLN A 297 -32.92 -8.88 5.71
N ALA A 298 -33.04 -7.74 6.37
CA ALA A 298 -34.06 -7.51 7.39
C ALA A 298 -35.49 -7.61 6.82
N ASP A 299 -35.69 -7.16 5.58
CA ASP A 299 -37.00 -7.23 4.90
C ASP A 299 -37.42 -8.67 4.53
N LYS A 300 -36.51 -9.65 4.64
CA LYS A 300 -36.78 -11.07 4.37
C LYS A 300 -37.17 -11.87 5.63
N SER A 301 -36.95 -11.28 6.81
CA SER A 301 -37.29 -11.87 8.11
C SER A 301 -38.71 -11.46 8.54
#